data_37b0b377c4b48e3bdefe2ab65c4ad79f
#
_entry.id   37b0b377c4b48e3bdefe2ab65c4ad79f
#
_cell.length_a   1.000
_cell.length_b   1.000
_cell.length_c   1.000
_cell.angle_alpha   90.00
_cell.angle_beta   90.00
_cell.angle_gamma   90.00
#
_symmetry.space_group_name_H-M   'P 1'
#
loop_
_entity.id
_entity.type
_entity.pdbx_description
1 polymer ?
#
loop_
_entity_poly.entity_id
_entity_poly.type
_entity_poly.pdbx_seq_one_letter_code
_entity_poly.pdbx_strand_id
1 'polypeptide(L)'
;MTIEERKLTPAGQGNLQQIKLGIPVVEALNRMAEDPMGENEKLLLRILEQNKDTEYGRKYGFANIHSIEEYQKKVPVSVYDDYVGYILRMSEDGEENLITSGKVVHYNKSSGTVGNPKRIPLTEEAFQVFQKYNGPYRMGLVAKELGEDWINGRNMSIAESIAEIQHVKSGVTYGALSVKMIGEFRPYLGMSFTSPDEAIYPESETNTRYLHARFGLMNQDLTNMAANFLGFLLEVLRYMEQHWELLVNDIEQGTIDLGIKMSEEVRSSLLKK
;
A
#
# COMPACT_ATOMS: atom_id res chain seq x y z
N MET A 1 21.38 3.40 24.75
CA MET A 1 22.04 2.63 23.65
C MET A 1 21.47 3.19 22.36
N THR A 2 22.30 3.79 21.55
CA THR A 2 21.87 4.29 20.22
C THR A 2 21.56 3.11 19.29
N ILE A 3 20.74 3.32 18.23
CA ILE A 3 20.48 2.27 17.21
C ILE A 3 21.78 1.66 16.69
N GLU A 4 22.81 2.48 16.53
CA GLU A 4 24.13 2.06 15.99
C GLU A 4 24.87 1.08 16.90
N GLU A 5 24.55 1.02 18.20
CA GLU A 5 25.12 0.09 19.17
C GLU A 5 24.31 -1.21 19.32
N ARG A 6 23.14 -1.31 18.69
CA ARG A 6 22.27 -2.51 18.75
C ARG A 6 22.63 -3.52 17.67
N LYS A 7 22.68 -4.79 18.01
CA LYS A 7 22.74 -5.87 17.02
C LYS A 7 21.39 -5.97 16.32
N LEU A 8 21.33 -5.53 15.07
CA LEU A 8 20.11 -5.56 14.28
C LEU A 8 19.87 -6.93 13.65
N THR A 9 18.61 -7.39 13.73
CA THR A 9 18.10 -8.50 12.93
C THR A 9 17.93 -8.08 11.46
N PRO A 10 17.69 -9.00 10.51
CA PRO A 10 17.33 -8.63 9.14
C PRO A 10 16.11 -7.68 9.08
N ALA A 11 15.08 -7.93 9.91
CA ALA A 11 13.95 -7.02 10.06
C ALA A 11 14.40 -5.63 10.57
N GLY A 12 15.25 -5.61 11.59
CA GLY A 12 15.79 -4.36 12.15
C GLY A 12 16.60 -3.54 11.16
N GLN A 13 17.36 -4.19 10.29
CA GLN A 13 18.08 -3.50 9.20
C GLN A 13 17.11 -2.84 8.21
N GLY A 14 16.06 -3.55 7.80
CA GLY A 14 15.01 -3.01 6.94
C GLY A 14 14.26 -1.86 7.61
N ASN A 15 13.86 -2.01 8.87
CA ASN A 15 13.20 -0.97 9.65
C ASN A 15 14.07 0.27 9.80
N LEU A 16 15.37 0.11 10.12
CA LEU A 16 16.31 1.23 10.20
C LEU A 16 16.43 2.00 8.88
N GLN A 17 16.49 1.29 7.77
CA GLN A 17 16.52 1.93 6.45
C GLN A 17 15.25 2.75 6.20
N GLN A 18 14.06 2.22 6.52
CA GLN A 18 12.80 2.93 6.40
C GLN A 18 12.73 4.15 7.32
N ILE A 19 13.22 4.05 8.56
CA ILE A 19 13.32 5.17 9.50
C ILE A 19 14.25 6.28 8.94
N LYS A 20 15.44 5.92 8.47
CA LYS A 20 16.38 6.89 7.89
C LYS A 20 15.79 7.62 6.68
N LEU A 21 15.01 6.95 5.85
CA LEU A 21 14.28 7.57 4.74
C LEU A 21 13.09 8.41 5.24
N GLY A 22 12.46 8.03 6.33
CA GLY A 22 11.23 8.61 6.83
C GLY A 22 11.42 9.87 7.65
N ILE A 23 12.44 9.97 8.48
CA ILE A 23 12.69 11.16 9.33
C ILE A 23 12.71 12.45 8.51
N PRO A 24 13.48 12.56 7.40
CA PRO A 24 13.46 13.76 6.57
C PRO A 24 12.09 14.06 5.94
N VAL A 25 11.28 13.02 5.67
CA VAL A 25 9.92 13.18 5.13
C VAL A 25 8.98 13.77 6.19
N VAL A 26 9.07 13.29 7.45
CA VAL A 26 8.29 13.84 8.58
C VAL A 26 8.65 15.31 8.79
N GLU A 27 9.94 15.65 8.80
CA GLU A 27 10.39 17.04 8.96
C GLU A 27 9.96 17.94 7.80
N ALA A 28 10.02 17.44 6.56
CA ALA A 28 9.55 18.19 5.40
C ALA A 28 8.04 18.46 5.49
N LEU A 29 7.24 17.44 5.87
CA LEU A 29 5.80 17.60 6.00
C LEU A 29 5.43 18.59 7.12
N ASN A 30 6.16 18.56 8.25
CA ASN A 30 5.96 19.53 9.33
C ASN A 30 6.23 20.97 8.87
N ARG A 31 7.30 21.19 8.08
CA ARG A 31 7.57 22.52 7.48
C ARG A 31 6.47 22.95 6.49
N MET A 32 6.00 22.02 5.64
CA MET A 32 4.89 22.32 4.71
C MET A 32 3.59 22.64 5.45
N ALA A 33 3.38 22.06 6.63
CA ALA A 33 2.21 22.31 7.47
C ALA A 33 2.21 23.72 8.13
N GLU A 34 3.31 24.45 8.09
CA GLU A 34 3.37 25.85 8.56
C GLU A 34 2.67 26.82 7.60
N ASP A 35 2.65 26.49 6.28
CA ASP A 35 1.93 27.25 5.25
C ASP A 35 1.21 26.28 4.27
N PRO A 36 0.13 25.64 4.69
CA PRO A 36 -0.54 24.63 3.87
C PRO A 36 -1.20 25.22 2.62
N MET A 37 -1.63 26.46 2.66
CA MET A 37 -2.25 27.10 1.49
C MET A 37 -1.22 27.46 0.42
N GLY A 38 -0.07 28.00 0.82
CA GLY A 38 1.02 28.27 -0.11
C GLY A 38 1.61 26.99 -0.70
N GLU A 39 1.73 25.91 0.08
CA GLU A 39 2.19 24.62 -0.44
C GLU A 39 1.19 23.98 -1.41
N ASN A 40 -0.12 24.09 -1.14
CA ASN A 40 -1.16 23.65 -2.08
C ASN A 40 -1.14 24.42 -3.38
N GLU A 41 -0.95 25.75 -3.34
CA GLU A 41 -0.83 26.57 -4.55
C GLU A 41 0.40 26.18 -5.37
N LYS A 42 1.55 26.03 -4.74
CA LYS A 42 2.78 25.56 -5.40
C LYS A 42 2.58 24.21 -6.07
N LEU A 43 1.91 23.27 -5.37
CA LEU A 43 1.61 21.95 -5.92
C LEU A 43 0.67 22.04 -7.13
N LEU A 44 -0.41 22.84 -7.02
CA LEU A 44 -1.35 23.07 -8.12
C LEU A 44 -0.62 23.62 -9.34
N LEU A 45 0.14 24.72 -9.19
CA LEU A 45 0.84 25.36 -10.29
C LEU A 45 1.86 24.43 -10.94
N ARG A 46 2.55 23.59 -10.17
CA ARG A 46 3.44 22.54 -10.70
C ARG A 46 2.67 21.53 -11.54
N ILE A 47 1.52 21.03 -11.06
CA ILE A 47 0.69 20.06 -11.80
C ILE A 47 0.19 20.69 -13.11
N LEU A 48 -0.25 21.95 -13.09
CA LEU A 48 -0.70 22.67 -14.28
C LEU A 48 0.42 22.83 -15.29
N GLU A 49 1.60 23.27 -14.86
CA GLU A 49 2.77 23.42 -15.73
C GLU A 49 3.19 22.09 -16.36
N GLN A 50 3.23 21.00 -15.60
CA GLN A 50 3.55 19.68 -16.12
C GLN A 50 2.55 19.18 -17.18
N ASN A 51 1.28 19.57 -17.04
CA ASN A 51 0.20 19.05 -17.88
C ASN A 51 -0.36 20.08 -18.87
N LYS A 52 0.26 21.25 -19.03
CA LYS A 52 -0.26 22.33 -19.91
C LYS A 52 -0.42 21.93 -21.36
N ASP A 53 0.43 21.01 -21.85
CA ASP A 53 0.44 20.55 -23.24
C ASP A 53 -0.39 19.28 -23.47
N THR A 54 -1.05 18.74 -22.45
CA THR A 54 -2.01 17.65 -22.58
C THR A 54 -3.28 18.14 -23.30
N GLU A 55 -4.09 17.20 -23.83
CA GLU A 55 -5.38 17.56 -24.44
C GLU A 55 -6.27 18.30 -23.43
N TYR A 56 -6.37 17.80 -22.20
CA TYR A 56 -7.12 18.42 -21.12
C TYR A 56 -6.53 19.77 -20.69
N GLY A 57 -5.20 19.87 -20.58
CA GLY A 57 -4.51 21.12 -20.23
C GLY A 57 -4.72 22.23 -21.23
N ARG A 58 -4.65 21.90 -22.54
CA ARG A 58 -4.97 22.87 -23.62
C ARG A 58 -6.44 23.27 -23.59
N LYS A 59 -7.35 22.31 -23.38
CA LYS A 59 -8.80 22.59 -23.33
C LYS A 59 -9.16 23.63 -22.27
N TYR A 60 -8.51 23.57 -21.10
CA TYR A 60 -8.78 24.48 -19.97
C TYR A 60 -7.74 25.60 -19.82
N GLY A 61 -6.77 25.68 -20.71
CA GLY A 61 -5.78 26.76 -20.75
C GLY A 61 -4.84 26.77 -19.56
N PHE A 62 -4.32 25.59 -19.15
CA PHE A 62 -3.44 25.44 -17.99
C PHE A 62 -2.22 26.37 -18.03
N ALA A 63 -1.65 26.59 -19.22
CA ALA A 63 -0.52 27.51 -19.40
C ALA A 63 -0.79 28.98 -18.95
N ASN A 64 -2.05 29.35 -18.80
CA ASN A 64 -2.49 30.71 -18.46
C ASN A 64 -3.18 30.75 -17.09
N ILE A 65 -2.92 29.80 -16.21
CA ILE A 65 -3.43 29.74 -14.84
C ILE A 65 -2.26 29.94 -13.88
N HIS A 66 -2.32 30.96 -13.04
CA HIS A 66 -1.24 31.40 -12.17
C HIS A 66 -1.63 31.48 -10.70
N SER A 67 -2.89 31.15 -10.35
CA SER A 67 -3.35 31.09 -8.95
C SER A 67 -4.50 30.10 -8.78
N ILE A 68 -4.81 29.76 -7.51
CA ILE A 68 -5.94 28.91 -7.14
C ILE A 68 -7.24 29.51 -7.64
N GLU A 69 -7.42 30.84 -7.49
CA GLU A 69 -8.64 31.57 -7.92
C GLU A 69 -8.84 31.52 -9.44
N GLU A 70 -7.75 31.63 -10.21
CA GLU A 70 -7.83 31.49 -11.67
C GLU A 70 -8.18 30.06 -12.08
N TYR A 71 -7.61 29.06 -11.39
CA TYR A 71 -7.96 27.67 -11.61
C TYR A 71 -9.44 27.41 -11.37
N GLN A 72 -9.96 27.85 -10.23
CA GLN A 72 -11.37 27.68 -9.86
C GLN A 72 -12.35 28.39 -10.85
N LYS A 73 -11.92 29.46 -11.48
CA LYS A 73 -12.73 30.17 -12.50
C LYS A 73 -12.71 29.47 -13.85
N LYS A 74 -11.59 28.87 -14.25
CA LYS A 74 -11.38 28.31 -15.58
C LYS A 74 -11.67 26.81 -15.69
N VAL A 75 -11.43 26.09 -14.63
CA VAL A 75 -11.58 24.63 -14.62
C VAL A 75 -12.84 24.25 -13.84
N PRO A 76 -13.86 23.67 -14.49
CA PRO A 76 -15.11 23.34 -13.84
C PRO A 76 -14.92 22.20 -12.84
N VAL A 77 -15.79 22.15 -11.82
CA VAL A 77 -15.93 20.96 -10.98
C VAL A 77 -16.38 19.80 -11.87
N SER A 78 -15.73 18.67 -11.75
CA SER A 78 -15.93 17.52 -12.62
C SER A 78 -16.15 16.23 -11.80
N VAL A 79 -16.75 15.25 -12.44
CA VAL A 79 -16.94 13.90 -11.90
C VAL A 79 -16.17 12.88 -12.75
N TYR A 80 -16.05 11.66 -12.28
CA TYR A 80 -15.28 10.62 -12.98
C TYR A 80 -15.72 10.44 -14.43
N ASP A 81 -17.02 10.54 -14.71
CA ASP A 81 -17.58 10.32 -16.05
C ASP A 81 -17.09 11.34 -17.08
N ASP A 82 -16.69 12.54 -16.65
CA ASP A 82 -16.07 13.56 -17.51
C ASP A 82 -14.69 13.14 -18.04
N TYR A 83 -14.04 12.17 -17.35
CA TYR A 83 -12.71 11.67 -17.70
C TYR A 83 -12.72 10.31 -18.41
N VAL A 84 -13.84 9.58 -18.39
CA VAL A 84 -13.93 8.21 -18.91
C VAL A 84 -13.43 8.10 -20.35
N GLY A 85 -13.81 9.06 -21.20
CA GLY A 85 -13.37 9.07 -22.61
C GLY A 85 -11.84 9.14 -22.75
N TYR A 86 -11.19 10.00 -21.97
CA TYR A 86 -9.71 10.09 -21.94
C TYR A 86 -9.10 8.81 -21.38
N ILE A 87 -9.62 8.29 -20.27
CA ILE A 87 -9.10 7.10 -19.60
C ILE A 87 -9.20 5.87 -20.50
N LEU A 88 -10.28 5.72 -21.27
CA LEU A 88 -10.43 4.62 -22.23
C LEU A 88 -9.42 4.75 -23.37
N ARG A 89 -9.24 5.90 -23.98
CA ARG A 89 -8.21 6.13 -25.00
C ARG A 89 -6.81 5.83 -24.46
N MET A 90 -6.49 6.23 -23.24
CA MET A 90 -5.21 5.90 -22.60
C MET A 90 -5.06 4.41 -22.33
N SER A 91 -6.08 3.76 -21.78
CA SER A 91 -5.98 2.37 -21.31
C SER A 91 -6.18 1.33 -22.41
N GLU A 92 -7.02 1.60 -23.40
CA GLU A 92 -7.35 0.67 -24.47
C GLU A 92 -6.51 0.92 -25.73
N ASP A 93 -6.32 2.19 -26.11
CA ASP A 93 -5.67 2.58 -27.34
C ASP A 93 -4.20 2.99 -27.14
N GLY A 94 -3.78 3.16 -25.88
CA GLY A 94 -2.40 3.55 -25.53
C GLY A 94 -2.06 5.01 -25.86
N GLU A 95 -3.09 5.89 -26.00
CA GLU A 95 -2.84 7.30 -26.25
C GLU A 95 -2.21 7.99 -25.04
N GLU A 96 -1.25 8.85 -25.30
CA GLU A 96 -0.54 9.62 -24.28
C GLU A 96 -0.93 11.11 -24.33
N ASN A 97 -0.52 11.87 -23.33
CA ASN A 97 -0.74 13.31 -23.23
C ASN A 97 -2.22 13.75 -23.29
N LEU A 98 -3.13 12.92 -22.76
CA LEU A 98 -4.57 13.26 -22.71
C LEU A 98 -4.93 14.06 -21.46
N ILE A 99 -4.84 13.47 -20.27
CA ILE A 99 -5.12 14.13 -18.97
C ILE A 99 -3.85 14.27 -18.11
N THR A 100 -2.79 13.59 -18.47
CA THR A 100 -1.47 13.69 -17.84
C THR A 100 -0.37 13.52 -18.89
N SER A 101 0.73 14.25 -18.71
CA SER A 101 1.96 14.08 -19.48
C SER A 101 2.87 13.00 -18.86
N GLY A 102 2.62 12.62 -17.61
CA GLY A 102 3.38 11.61 -16.90
C GLY A 102 3.08 10.20 -17.40
N LYS A 103 4.12 9.35 -17.46
CA LYS A 103 3.97 7.94 -17.82
C LYS A 103 3.05 7.22 -16.84
N VAL A 104 1.95 6.65 -17.33
CA VAL A 104 1.04 5.82 -16.53
C VAL A 104 1.65 4.44 -16.37
N VAL A 105 1.85 4.02 -15.11
CA VAL A 105 2.46 2.72 -14.75
C VAL A 105 1.44 1.73 -14.17
N HIS A 106 0.26 2.22 -13.82
CA HIS A 106 -0.82 1.38 -13.30
C HIS A 106 -2.17 2.10 -13.43
N TYR A 107 -3.25 1.33 -13.56
CA TYR A 107 -4.60 1.82 -13.38
C TYR A 107 -5.17 1.26 -12.09
N ASN A 108 -5.41 2.12 -11.10
CA ASN A 108 -6.01 1.71 -9.85
C ASN A 108 -7.49 1.34 -10.05
N LYS A 109 -7.87 0.17 -9.55
CA LYS A 109 -9.27 -0.28 -9.48
C LYS A 109 -9.90 0.26 -8.20
N SER A 110 -10.95 1.07 -8.31
CA SER A 110 -11.73 1.46 -7.14
C SER A 110 -12.55 0.27 -6.60
N SER A 111 -12.96 0.33 -5.33
CA SER A 111 -13.77 -0.73 -4.68
C SER A 111 -15.13 -0.99 -5.36
N GLY A 112 -15.62 -0.03 -6.15
CA GLY A 112 -16.90 -0.17 -6.88
C GLY A 112 -18.13 -0.28 -5.98
N THR A 113 -18.07 0.21 -4.75
CA THR A 113 -19.21 0.18 -3.79
C THR A 113 -20.44 0.91 -4.30
N VAL A 114 -20.26 1.86 -5.22
CA VAL A 114 -21.33 2.55 -5.93
C VAL A 114 -21.05 2.49 -7.43
N GLY A 115 -21.63 1.52 -8.12
CA GLY A 115 -21.49 1.34 -9.58
C GLY A 115 -20.30 0.47 -10.00
N ASN A 116 -19.91 0.56 -11.28
CA ASN A 116 -18.80 -0.19 -11.82
C ASN A 116 -17.45 0.30 -11.28
N PRO A 117 -16.46 -0.59 -11.05
CA PRO A 117 -15.13 -0.21 -10.63
C PRO A 117 -14.49 0.78 -11.62
N LYS A 118 -13.99 1.90 -11.08
CA LYS A 118 -13.33 2.95 -11.85
C LYS A 118 -11.88 2.60 -12.14
N ARG A 119 -11.38 3.02 -13.29
CA ARG A 119 -9.95 2.98 -13.63
C ARG A 119 -9.34 4.35 -13.35
N ILE A 120 -8.41 4.43 -12.43
CA ILE A 120 -7.76 5.69 -12.06
C ILE A 120 -6.29 5.58 -12.48
N PRO A 121 -5.85 6.36 -13.49
CA PRO A 121 -4.47 6.31 -13.94
C PRO A 121 -3.51 6.76 -12.83
N LEU A 122 -2.47 5.99 -12.61
CA LEU A 122 -1.39 6.26 -11.66
C LEU A 122 -0.11 6.49 -12.46
N THR A 123 0.42 7.69 -12.40
CA THR A 123 1.71 8.00 -13.02
C THR A 123 2.86 7.50 -12.17
N GLU A 124 4.04 7.33 -12.78
CA GLU A 124 5.26 6.93 -12.09
C GLU A 124 5.62 7.91 -10.95
N GLU A 125 5.51 9.22 -11.20
CA GLU A 125 5.76 10.25 -10.18
C GLU A 125 4.76 10.12 -9.01
N ALA A 126 3.46 9.99 -9.30
CA ALA A 126 2.44 9.82 -8.26
C ALA A 126 2.67 8.54 -7.45
N PHE A 127 3.14 7.46 -8.08
CA PHE A 127 3.47 6.22 -7.40
C PHE A 127 4.67 6.39 -6.47
N GLN A 128 5.73 7.07 -6.89
CA GLN A 128 6.90 7.39 -6.06
C GLN A 128 6.51 8.26 -4.85
N VAL A 129 5.65 9.26 -5.06
CA VAL A 129 5.10 10.08 -3.96
C VAL A 129 4.33 9.21 -2.98
N PHE A 130 3.46 8.31 -3.48
CA PHE A 130 2.72 7.39 -2.63
C PHE A 130 3.66 6.48 -1.82
N GLN A 131 4.68 5.88 -2.43
CA GLN A 131 5.67 5.05 -1.74
C GLN A 131 6.39 5.82 -0.63
N LYS A 132 6.82 7.04 -0.91
CA LYS A 132 7.52 7.92 0.04
C LYS A 132 6.68 8.22 1.30
N TYR A 133 5.42 8.54 1.10
CA TYR A 133 4.52 8.93 2.20
C TYR A 133 3.81 7.76 2.88
N ASN A 134 3.84 6.55 2.33
CA ASN A 134 3.25 5.38 2.96
C ASN A 134 4.23 4.72 3.96
N GLY A 135 5.23 4.00 3.48
CA GLY A 135 6.16 3.25 4.32
C GLY A 135 7.12 4.15 5.12
N PRO A 136 8.01 4.88 4.45
CA PRO A 136 9.05 5.68 5.11
C PRO A 136 8.48 6.73 6.07
N TYR A 137 7.49 7.52 5.65
CA TYR A 137 6.87 8.52 6.52
C TYR A 137 6.33 7.91 7.82
N ARG A 138 5.56 6.81 7.71
CA ARG A 138 5.00 6.11 8.87
C ARG A 138 6.11 5.62 9.81
N MET A 139 7.17 5.02 9.28
CA MET A 139 8.28 4.50 10.08
C MET A 139 9.07 5.63 10.75
N GLY A 140 9.30 6.74 10.06
CA GLY A 140 9.92 7.92 10.64
C GLY A 140 9.09 8.54 11.76
N LEU A 141 7.77 8.63 11.58
CA LEU A 141 6.84 9.15 12.59
C LEU A 141 6.82 8.25 13.83
N VAL A 142 6.68 6.93 13.64
CA VAL A 142 6.65 5.96 14.75
C VAL A 142 7.96 5.99 15.54
N ALA A 143 9.11 6.06 14.86
CA ALA A 143 10.40 6.17 15.54
C ALA A 143 10.52 7.46 16.35
N LYS A 144 10.01 8.57 15.81
CA LYS A 144 10.04 9.86 16.50
C LYS A 144 9.15 9.90 17.73
N GLU A 145 7.96 9.31 17.67
CA GLU A 145 6.94 9.40 18.72
C GLU A 145 7.07 8.27 19.77
N LEU A 146 7.43 7.05 19.35
CA LEU A 146 7.48 5.86 20.23
C LEU A 146 8.91 5.39 20.53
N GLY A 147 9.93 6.07 20.00
CA GLY A 147 11.31 5.62 20.10
C GLY A 147 11.61 4.41 19.20
N GLU A 148 12.66 3.66 19.52
CA GLU A 148 13.26 2.69 18.60
C GLU A 148 13.36 1.28 19.19
N ASP A 149 12.76 1.00 20.34
CA ASP A 149 12.88 -0.30 21.02
C ASP A 149 12.27 -1.46 20.23
N TRP A 150 11.33 -1.14 19.33
CA TRP A 150 10.65 -2.08 18.42
C TRP A 150 11.43 -2.36 17.14
N ILE A 151 12.61 -1.75 16.93
CA ILE A 151 13.29 -1.77 15.62
C ILE A 151 13.57 -3.17 15.09
N ASN A 152 13.87 -4.13 15.95
CA ASN A 152 14.13 -5.53 15.57
C ASN A 152 12.85 -6.35 15.36
N GLY A 153 11.69 -5.74 15.57
CA GLY A 153 10.42 -6.42 15.51
C GLY A 153 9.86 -6.59 14.10
N ARG A 154 8.98 -7.58 13.97
CA ARG A 154 8.19 -7.85 12.77
C ARG A 154 6.75 -7.43 12.94
N ASN A 155 6.07 -7.27 11.82
CA ASN A 155 4.69 -6.84 11.71
C ASN A 155 3.79 -8.02 11.33
N MET A 156 2.68 -8.22 12.04
CA MET A 156 1.59 -9.04 11.55
C MET A 156 0.71 -8.19 10.63
N SER A 157 1.01 -8.22 9.34
CA SER A 157 0.20 -7.54 8.32
C SER A 157 -0.95 -8.44 7.89
N ILE A 158 -2.17 -8.06 8.26
CA ILE A 158 -3.39 -8.77 7.87
C ILE A 158 -3.82 -8.21 6.51
N ALA A 159 -3.28 -8.81 5.47
CA ALA A 159 -3.53 -8.44 4.09
C ALA A 159 -3.72 -9.71 3.26
N GLU A 160 -4.75 -9.74 2.45
CA GLU A 160 -5.02 -10.82 1.52
C GLU A 160 -4.97 -10.27 0.10
N SER A 161 -4.09 -10.82 -0.72
CA SER A 161 -3.97 -10.49 -2.14
C SER A 161 -4.68 -11.55 -2.97
N ILE A 162 -6.02 -11.61 -2.86
CA ILE A 162 -6.86 -12.55 -3.59
C ILE A 162 -7.03 -12.15 -5.07
N ALA A 163 -6.89 -10.85 -5.36
CA ALA A 163 -7.10 -10.33 -6.69
C ALA A 163 -5.80 -10.34 -7.51
N GLU A 164 -5.86 -10.94 -8.69
CA GLU A 164 -4.76 -10.85 -9.66
C GLU A 164 -4.65 -9.45 -10.25
N ILE A 165 -3.41 -9.02 -10.48
CA ILE A 165 -3.12 -7.85 -11.31
C ILE A 165 -3.43 -8.24 -12.76
N GLN A 166 -4.38 -7.53 -13.35
CA GLN A 166 -4.75 -7.64 -14.76
C GLN A 166 -3.94 -6.65 -15.60
N HIS A 167 -4.06 -6.76 -16.94
CA HIS A 167 -3.51 -5.78 -17.87
C HIS A 167 -4.65 -5.22 -18.72
N VAL A 168 -4.62 -3.90 -18.93
CA VAL A 168 -5.47 -3.26 -19.93
C VAL A 168 -4.87 -3.47 -21.33
N LYS A 169 -5.60 -3.15 -22.43
CA LYS A 169 -5.12 -3.43 -23.78
C LYS A 169 -3.81 -2.72 -24.14
N SER A 170 -3.56 -1.55 -23.58
CA SER A 170 -2.26 -0.87 -23.72
C SER A 170 -1.08 -1.59 -23.06
N GLY A 171 -1.33 -2.71 -22.35
CA GLY A 171 -0.30 -3.47 -21.65
C GLY A 171 0.00 -2.98 -20.23
N VAL A 172 -0.57 -1.85 -19.81
CA VAL A 172 -0.39 -1.32 -18.44
C VAL A 172 -1.16 -2.16 -17.42
N THR A 173 -0.59 -2.35 -16.24
CA THR A 173 -1.23 -3.11 -15.16
C THR A 173 -2.50 -2.43 -14.65
N TYR A 174 -3.49 -3.24 -14.24
CA TYR A 174 -4.77 -2.80 -13.68
C TYR A 174 -5.16 -3.63 -12.47
N GLY A 175 -5.53 -3.00 -11.38
CA GLY A 175 -5.95 -3.70 -10.15
C GLY A 175 -5.97 -2.80 -8.94
N ALA A 176 -6.16 -3.38 -7.75
CA ALA A 176 -6.09 -2.63 -6.51
C ALA A 176 -4.64 -2.19 -6.22
N LEU A 177 -4.44 -0.94 -5.80
CA LEU A 177 -3.12 -0.41 -5.47
C LEU A 177 -2.43 -1.20 -4.34
N SER A 178 -3.19 -1.67 -3.35
CA SER A 178 -2.68 -2.51 -2.26
C SER A 178 -2.05 -3.82 -2.78
N VAL A 179 -2.67 -4.46 -3.77
CA VAL A 179 -2.16 -5.68 -4.40
C VAL A 179 -0.84 -5.39 -5.14
N LYS A 180 -0.79 -4.28 -5.91
CA LYS A 180 0.44 -3.85 -6.57
C LYS A 180 1.57 -3.60 -5.56
N MET A 181 1.27 -2.88 -4.47
CA MET A 181 2.25 -2.57 -3.43
C MET A 181 2.79 -3.82 -2.75
N ILE A 182 1.92 -4.73 -2.32
CA ILE A 182 2.33 -5.99 -1.67
C ILE A 182 3.18 -6.82 -2.64
N GLY A 183 2.83 -6.86 -3.94
CA GLY A 183 3.59 -7.56 -4.96
C GLY A 183 5.05 -7.08 -5.07
N GLU A 184 5.29 -5.77 -4.97
CA GLU A 184 6.64 -5.21 -5.01
C GLU A 184 7.46 -5.54 -3.75
N PHE A 185 6.81 -5.69 -2.60
CA PHE A 185 7.46 -6.08 -1.35
C PHE A 185 7.59 -7.59 -1.15
N ARG A 186 7.01 -8.42 -2.03
CA ARG A 186 6.99 -9.87 -1.88
C ARG A 186 8.35 -10.50 -1.54
N PRO A 187 9.48 -10.12 -2.17
CA PRO A 187 10.80 -10.68 -1.83
C PRO A 187 11.25 -10.41 -0.40
N TYR A 188 10.68 -9.42 0.26
CA TYR A 188 11.05 -8.96 1.61
C TYR A 188 10.02 -9.33 2.69
N LEU A 189 8.90 -9.97 2.32
CA LEU A 189 7.80 -10.26 3.25
C LEU A 189 8.28 -11.09 4.45
N GLY A 190 9.01 -12.16 4.22
CA GLY A 190 9.51 -13.04 5.28
C GLY A 190 10.47 -12.37 6.28
N MET A 191 11.11 -11.26 5.91
CA MET A 191 11.96 -10.50 6.82
C MET A 191 11.16 -9.55 7.71
N SER A 192 10.14 -8.90 7.15
CA SER A 192 9.40 -7.81 7.80
C SER A 192 8.09 -8.24 8.41
N PHE A 193 7.50 -9.35 7.91
CA PHE A 193 6.19 -9.83 8.36
C PHE A 193 6.28 -11.19 9.03
N THR A 194 5.38 -11.39 10.00
CA THR A 194 5.21 -12.70 10.64
C THR A 194 4.34 -13.64 9.80
N SER A 195 3.41 -13.08 9.03
CA SER A 195 2.50 -13.85 8.18
C SER A 195 3.24 -14.46 6.99
N PRO A 196 3.04 -15.75 6.71
CA PRO A 196 3.66 -16.41 5.58
C PRO A 196 3.01 -15.97 4.24
N ASP A 197 3.71 -16.23 3.12
CA ASP A 197 3.20 -15.92 1.78
C ASP A 197 1.81 -16.51 1.53
N GLU A 198 1.56 -17.72 2.03
CA GLU A 198 0.29 -18.45 1.87
C GLU A 198 -0.89 -17.78 2.60
N ALA A 199 -0.63 -16.92 3.58
CA ALA A 199 -1.65 -16.09 4.21
C ALA A 199 -1.90 -14.80 3.44
N ILE A 200 -0.88 -14.28 2.76
CA ILE A 200 -0.95 -13.02 2.01
C ILE A 200 -1.44 -13.27 0.57
N TYR A 201 -1.04 -14.39 -0.02
CA TYR A 201 -1.47 -14.86 -1.36
C TYR A 201 -2.19 -16.22 -1.22
N PRO A 202 -3.38 -16.22 -0.60
CA PRO A 202 -4.06 -17.49 -0.31
C PRO A 202 -4.58 -18.15 -1.58
N GLU A 203 -4.48 -19.48 -1.63
CA GLU A 203 -5.31 -20.28 -2.52
C GLU A 203 -6.77 -20.21 -2.09
N SER A 204 -7.69 -20.55 -3.01
CA SER A 204 -9.11 -20.63 -2.67
C SER A 204 -9.31 -21.61 -1.50
N GLU A 205 -10.18 -21.27 -0.57
CA GLU A 205 -10.51 -22.02 0.65
C GLU A 205 -9.45 -22.01 1.78
N THR A 206 -8.27 -21.37 1.60
CA THR A 206 -7.27 -21.26 2.68
C THR A 206 -7.82 -20.42 3.84
N ASN A 207 -7.74 -20.96 5.06
CA ASN A 207 -8.12 -20.19 6.27
C ASN A 207 -7.00 -19.20 6.65
N THR A 208 -7.06 -18.02 6.07
CA THR A 208 -6.06 -16.97 6.27
C THR A 208 -6.04 -16.43 7.70
N ARG A 209 -7.19 -16.39 8.40
CA ARG A 209 -7.28 -15.95 9.81
C ARG A 209 -6.48 -16.86 10.71
N TYR A 210 -6.57 -18.18 10.49
CA TYR A 210 -5.75 -19.15 11.21
C TYR A 210 -4.26 -18.92 10.94
N LEU A 211 -3.87 -18.70 9.68
CA LEU A 211 -2.46 -18.52 9.34
C LEU A 211 -1.89 -17.22 9.95
N HIS A 212 -2.61 -16.11 9.84
CA HIS A 212 -2.19 -14.87 10.50
C HIS A 212 -2.06 -15.05 12.03
N ALA A 213 -3.05 -15.67 12.66
CA ALA A 213 -3.07 -15.91 14.10
C ALA A 213 -1.90 -16.80 14.54
N ARG A 214 -1.75 -17.98 13.93
CA ARG A 214 -0.72 -18.98 14.28
C ARG A 214 0.69 -18.40 14.13
N PHE A 215 1.00 -17.87 12.95
CA PHE A 215 2.33 -17.33 12.67
C PHE A 215 2.62 -16.02 13.40
N GLY A 216 1.61 -15.23 13.72
CA GLY A 216 1.76 -14.08 14.60
C GLY A 216 2.11 -14.48 16.03
N LEU A 217 1.39 -15.45 16.60
CA LEU A 217 1.62 -15.94 17.96
C LEU A 217 2.95 -16.69 18.14
N MET A 218 3.42 -17.39 17.11
CA MET A 218 4.73 -18.07 17.13
C MET A 218 5.90 -17.08 17.23
N ASN A 219 5.73 -15.83 16.83
CA ASN A 219 6.81 -14.88 16.71
C ASN A 219 6.96 -14.01 17.97
N GLN A 220 8.03 -14.25 18.74
CA GLN A 220 8.35 -13.47 19.93
C GLN A 220 8.81 -12.03 19.60
N ASP A 221 9.18 -11.77 18.36
CA ASP A 221 9.58 -10.46 17.84
C ASP A 221 8.43 -9.70 17.17
N LEU A 222 7.18 -10.12 17.36
CA LEU A 222 6.00 -9.38 16.93
C LEU A 222 5.88 -8.07 17.73
N THR A 223 5.94 -6.93 17.05
CA THR A 223 5.88 -5.61 17.69
C THR A 223 4.67 -4.78 17.27
N ASN A 224 4.07 -5.10 16.15
CA ASN A 224 2.88 -4.40 15.71
C ASN A 224 1.97 -5.28 14.83
N MET A 225 0.70 -4.90 14.78
CA MET A 225 -0.32 -5.51 13.93
C MET A 225 -0.90 -4.43 13.03
N ALA A 226 -1.08 -4.73 11.75
CA ALA A 226 -1.63 -3.81 10.78
C ALA A 226 -2.64 -4.50 9.85
N ALA A 227 -3.67 -3.76 9.48
CA ALA A 227 -4.66 -4.16 8.47
C ALA A 227 -5.16 -2.93 7.73
N ASN A 228 -5.65 -3.11 6.49
CA ASN A 228 -6.26 -2.01 5.72
C ASN A 228 -7.56 -1.51 6.36
N PHE A 229 -8.28 -2.38 7.07
CA PHE A 229 -9.52 -2.06 7.77
C PHE A 229 -9.49 -2.68 9.16
N LEU A 230 -9.94 -1.93 10.15
CA LEU A 230 -10.05 -2.39 11.55
C LEU A 230 -10.85 -3.69 11.68
N GLY A 231 -11.85 -3.90 10.83
CA GLY A 231 -12.65 -5.12 10.82
C GLY A 231 -11.81 -6.39 10.66
N PHE A 232 -10.83 -6.39 9.76
CA PHE A 232 -9.94 -7.56 9.56
C PHE A 232 -9.08 -7.83 10.78
N LEU A 233 -8.57 -6.78 11.44
CA LEU A 233 -7.81 -6.93 12.67
C LEU A 233 -8.67 -7.56 13.78
N LEU A 234 -9.91 -7.06 13.95
CA LEU A 234 -10.84 -7.59 14.92
C LEU A 234 -11.24 -9.05 14.62
N GLU A 235 -11.37 -9.42 13.35
CA GLU A 235 -11.66 -10.81 12.97
C GLU A 235 -10.54 -11.76 13.36
N VAL A 236 -9.27 -11.38 13.15
CA VAL A 236 -8.13 -12.20 13.55
C VAL A 236 -8.03 -12.29 15.08
N LEU A 237 -8.21 -11.19 15.80
CA LEU A 237 -8.21 -11.20 17.27
C LEU A 237 -9.34 -12.06 17.85
N ARG A 238 -10.55 -11.97 17.30
CA ARG A 238 -11.67 -12.85 17.68
C ARG A 238 -11.39 -14.32 17.34
N TYR A 239 -10.75 -14.56 16.20
CA TYR A 239 -10.34 -15.91 15.84
C TYR A 239 -9.35 -16.49 16.86
N MET A 240 -8.35 -15.71 17.29
CA MET A 240 -7.41 -16.10 18.35
C MET A 240 -8.13 -16.44 19.66
N GLU A 241 -9.10 -15.60 20.07
CA GLU A 241 -9.87 -15.79 21.29
C GLU A 241 -10.75 -17.07 21.22
N GLN A 242 -11.43 -17.28 20.08
CA GLN A 242 -12.35 -18.41 19.90
C GLN A 242 -11.65 -19.75 19.69
N HIS A 243 -10.42 -19.76 19.16
CA HIS A 243 -9.67 -20.96 18.79
C HIS A 243 -8.35 -21.08 19.56
N TRP A 244 -8.30 -20.51 20.77
CA TRP A 244 -7.10 -20.44 21.57
C TRP A 244 -6.43 -21.80 21.80
N GLU A 245 -7.20 -22.81 22.26
CA GLU A 245 -6.69 -24.14 22.56
C GLU A 245 -6.10 -24.84 21.31
N LEU A 246 -6.77 -24.70 20.18
CA LEU A 246 -6.30 -25.21 18.89
C LEU A 246 -4.97 -24.57 18.49
N LEU A 247 -4.90 -23.23 18.56
CA LEU A 247 -3.69 -22.48 18.19
C LEU A 247 -2.50 -22.85 19.08
N VAL A 248 -2.70 -22.94 20.39
CA VAL A 248 -1.66 -23.33 21.33
C VAL A 248 -1.18 -24.74 21.04
N ASN A 249 -2.10 -25.70 20.89
CA ASN A 249 -1.74 -27.08 20.58
C ASN A 249 -0.93 -27.19 19.27
N ASP A 250 -1.39 -26.55 18.22
CA ASP A 250 -0.71 -26.58 16.92
C ASP A 250 0.68 -25.92 16.94
N ILE A 251 0.83 -24.86 17.74
CA ILE A 251 2.14 -24.20 17.93
C ILE A 251 3.09 -25.09 18.74
N GLU A 252 2.63 -25.65 19.86
CA GLU A 252 3.46 -26.48 20.75
C GLU A 252 3.88 -27.78 20.08
N GLN A 253 2.99 -28.41 19.30
CA GLN A 253 3.27 -29.68 18.63
C GLN A 253 3.94 -29.47 17.25
N GLY A 254 4.04 -28.25 16.74
CA GLY A 254 4.55 -27.97 15.40
C GLY A 254 3.64 -28.53 14.30
N THR A 255 2.33 -28.62 14.55
CA THR A 255 1.34 -29.20 13.64
C THR A 255 0.40 -28.14 13.07
N ILE A 256 -0.43 -28.56 12.13
CA ILE A 256 -1.58 -27.82 11.63
C ILE A 256 -2.77 -28.76 11.65
N ASP A 257 -3.79 -28.44 12.44
CA ASP A 257 -4.99 -29.27 12.56
C ASP A 257 -5.61 -29.59 11.19
N LEU A 258 -6.01 -30.85 10.98
CA LEU A 258 -6.53 -31.33 9.71
C LEU A 258 -7.88 -30.68 9.32
N GLY A 259 -8.62 -30.16 10.28
CA GLY A 259 -9.85 -29.40 10.04
C GLY A 259 -9.62 -28.01 9.45
N ILE A 260 -8.37 -27.49 9.48
CA ILE A 260 -8.03 -26.21 8.86
C ILE A 260 -7.98 -26.38 7.34
N LYS A 261 -8.86 -25.68 6.65
CA LYS A 261 -8.97 -25.73 5.18
C LYS A 261 -7.74 -25.13 4.49
N MET A 262 -7.08 -25.92 3.68
CA MET A 262 -5.99 -25.54 2.76
C MET A 262 -5.62 -26.78 1.90
N SER A 263 -4.90 -26.57 0.79
CA SER A 263 -4.36 -27.69 0.02
C SER A 263 -3.25 -28.43 0.76
N GLU A 264 -2.98 -29.68 0.41
CA GLU A 264 -1.87 -30.46 0.97
C GLU A 264 -0.49 -29.86 0.63
N GLU A 265 -0.38 -29.18 -0.50
CA GLU A 265 0.85 -28.49 -0.91
C GLU A 265 1.12 -27.30 0.02
N VAL A 266 0.11 -26.47 0.28
CA VAL A 266 0.18 -25.35 1.24
C VAL A 266 0.50 -25.85 2.64
N ARG A 267 -0.18 -26.91 3.11
CA ARG A 267 0.07 -27.52 4.42
C ARG A 267 1.51 -27.97 4.56
N SER A 268 2.01 -28.70 3.57
CA SER A 268 3.39 -29.20 3.56
C SER A 268 4.43 -28.07 3.51
N SER A 269 4.14 -26.97 2.84
CA SER A 269 4.98 -25.77 2.82
C SER A 269 5.05 -25.10 4.19
N LEU A 270 3.89 -24.93 4.82
CA LEU A 270 3.76 -24.25 6.12
C LEU A 270 4.39 -25.03 7.29
N LEU A 271 4.36 -26.36 7.25
CA LEU A 271 4.99 -27.22 8.28
C LEU A 271 6.53 -27.16 8.25
N LYS A 272 7.13 -26.57 7.22
CA LYS A 272 8.58 -26.35 7.11
C LYS A 272 9.03 -24.99 7.65
N LYS A 273 8.09 -24.11 7.94
CA LYS A 273 8.31 -22.74 8.44
C LYS A 273 8.16 -22.69 9.95
#